data_dae8f049a36f815d3ae427cbb86a6756
#
_entry.id   dae8f049a36f815d3ae427cbb86a6756
#
_cell.length_a   1.000
_cell.length_b   1.000
_cell.length_c   1.000
_cell.angle_alpha   90.00
_cell.angle_beta   90.00
_cell.angle_gamma   90.00
#
_symmetry.space_group_name_H-M   'P 1'
#
loop_
_entity.id
_entity.type
_entity.pdbx_description
1 polymer ?
#
loop_
_entity_poly.entity_id
_entity_poly.type
_entity_poly.pdbx_seq_one_letter_code
_entity_poly.pdbx_strand_id
1 'polypeptide(L)'
;MKAYQIVENGKPLEEREIEKPVPSGKEILLKTVACGVCHSDVHIHEGFFSLGDDAKLPVPLMTDALAMGHEIYGEVVELGDEVEGVEIGKKYVAYPWIGCGECRDCLHDREHYCSPLKTKNLGINVNGGYAEYVLVPESKYLFEAGDTPEEAAGSYACRGLTAYSLSLIHI
;
A
#
# COMPACT_ATOMS: atom_id res chain seq x y z
N MET A 1 17.68 -0.22 5.21
CA MET A 1 16.90 0.92 4.69
C MET A 1 16.17 1.62 5.80
N LYS A 2 15.96 2.94 5.67
CA LYS A 2 15.15 3.69 6.64
C LYS A 2 13.66 3.44 6.43
N ALA A 3 12.92 3.36 7.53
CA ALA A 3 11.47 3.30 7.57
C ALA A 3 10.93 4.07 8.79
N TYR A 4 9.75 4.68 8.65
CA TYR A 4 9.01 5.25 9.75
C TYR A 4 7.88 4.29 10.12
N GLN A 5 8.02 3.65 11.28
CA GLN A 5 7.13 2.55 11.68
C GLN A 5 6.27 2.93 12.87
N ILE A 6 5.00 2.50 12.83
CA ILE A 6 4.17 2.43 14.02
C ILE A 6 4.53 1.14 14.78
N VAL A 7 4.80 1.30 16.07
CA VAL A 7 5.13 0.20 17.00
C VAL A 7 4.04 0.06 18.08
N GLU A 8 3.43 1.17 18.43
CA GLU A 8 2.32 1.23 19.38
C GLU A 8 1.28 2.24 18.90
N ASN A 9 0.02 1.88 18.90
CA ASN A 9 -1.06 2.77 18.49
C ASN A 9 -1.08 4.06 19.33
N GLY A 10 -1.29 5.20 18.68
CA GLY A 10 -1.35 6.52 19.31
C GLY A 10 0.00 7.09 19.74
N LYS A 11 1.11 6.42 19.49
CA LYS A 11 2.47 6.92 19.77
C LYS A 11 3.11 7.45 18.48
N PRO A 12 4.07 8.40 18.58
CA PRO A 12 4.81 8.85 17.41
C PRO A 12 5.44 7.70 16.63
N LEU A 13 5.52 7.84 15.32
CA LEU A 13 6.24 6.89 14.48
C LEU A 13 7.71 6.88 14.85
N GLU A 14 8.33 5.72 14.83
CA GLU A 14 9.75 5.54 15.07
C GLU A 14 10.52 5.46 13.75
N GLU A 15 11.58 6.27 13.60
CA GLU A 15 12.56 6.05 12.54
C GLU A 15 13.40 4.82 12.88
N ARG A 16 13.38 3.81 12.00
CA ARG A 16 14.10 2.56 12.20
C ARG A 16 14.89 2.16 10.94
N GLU A 17 16.03 1.53 11.18
CA GLU A 17 16.75 0.83 10.12
C GLU A 17 16.23 -0.61 10.05
N ILE A 18 15.66 -0.99 8.91
CA ILE A 18 15.15 -2.34 8.64
C ILE A 18 15.87 -2.94 7.43
N GLU A 19 15.75 -4.24 7.27
CA GLU A 19 16.33 -4.93 6.11
C GLU A 19 15.64 -4.45 4.81
N LYS A 20 16.44 -4.18 3.78
CA LYS A 20 15.92 -3.85 2.44
C LYS A 20 15.39 -5.17 1.83
N PRO A 21 14.12 -5.24 1.41
CA PRO A 21 13.60 -6.44 0.76
C PRO A 21 14.36 -6.73 -0.54
N VAL A 22 14.48 -8.01 -0.85
CA VAL A 22 15.05 -8.51 -2.11
C VAL A 22 13.91 -9.17 -2.88
N PRO A 23 13.56 -8.69 -4.09
CA PRO A 23 12.48 -9.25 -4.87
C PRO A 23 12.85 -10.63 -5.42
N SER A 24 11.88 -11.54 -5.47
CA SER A 24 11.99 -12.88 -6.02
C SER A 24 10.77 -13.20 -6.89
N GLY A 25 10.92 -14.13 -7.84
CA GLY A 25 9.83 -14.53 -8.72
C GLY A 25 9.20 -13.33 -9.43
N LYS A 26 7.93 -13.02 -9.16
CA LYS A 26 7.17 -11.92 -9.77
C LYS A 26 7.24 -10.59 -9.00
N GLU A 27 7.97 -10.54 -7.91
CA GLU A 27 8.05 -9.36 -7.05
C GLU A 27 8.86 -8.24 -7.68
N ILE A 28 8.47 -7.01 -7.41
CA ILE A 28 9.08 -5.78 -7.91
C ILE A 28 9.46 -4.89 -6.73
N LEU A 29 10.70 -4.44 -6.67
CA LEU A 29 11.15 -3.50 -5.67
C LEU A 29 11.04 -2.08 -6.19
N LEU A 30 10.24 -1.27 -5.53
CA LEU A 30 10.14 0.16 -5.78
C LEU A 30 10.97 0.94 -4.77
N LYS A 31 11.73 1.94 -5.24
CA LYS A 31 12.22 3.04 -4.41
C LYS A 31 11.11 4.07 -4.29
N THR A 32 10.69 4.38 -3.08
CA THR A 32 9.62 5.36 -2.84
C THR A 32 10.08 6.76 -3.30
N VAL A 33 9.32 7.36 -4.21
CA VAL A 33 9.49 8.75 -4.67
C VAL A 33 8.58 9.68 -3.89
N ALA A 34 7.32 9.28 -3.71
CA ALA A 34 6.33 9.98 -2.91
C ALA A 34 5.34 8.98 -2.30
N CYS A 35 4.82 9.31 -1.14
CA CYS A 35 3.73 8.57 -0.53
C CYS A 35 2.74 9.54 0.09
N GLY A 36 1.47 9.42 -0.31
CA GLY A 36 0.40 10.24 0.25
C GLY A 36 0.06 9.82 1.69
N VAL A 37 -0.46 10.78 2.45
CA VAL A 37 -1.06 10.53 3.77
C VAL A 37 -2.57 10.49 3.60
N CYS A 38 -3.16 9.31 3.80
CA CYS A 38 -4.59 9.10 3.77
C CYS A 38 -5.18 9.15 5.19
N HIS A 39 -6.47 9.43 5.31
CA HIS A 39 -7.14 9.37 6.61
C HIS A 39 -7.11 7.96 7.22
N SER A 40 -7.02 6.92 6.40
CA SER A 40 -6.84 5.54 6.88
C SER A 40 -5.52 5.35 7.64
N ASP A 41 -4.45 6.07 7.28
CA ASP A 41 -3.19 6.03 8.04
C ASP A 41 -3.37 6.61 9.44
N VAL A 42 -4.21 7.65 9.59
CA VAL A 42 -4.56 8.22 10.90
C VAL A 42 -5.31 7.18 11.74
N HIS A 43 -6.30 6.49 11.16
CA HIS A 43 -7.05 5.46 11.86
C HIS A 43 -6.19 4.26 12.27
N ILE A 44 -5.27 3.83 11.42
CA ILE A 44 -4.31 2.76 11.76
C ILE A 44 -3.40 3.23 12.90
N HIS A 45 -2.93 4.48 12.83
CA HIS A 45 -2.12 5.07 13.89
C HIS A 45 -2.88 5.15 15.22
N GLU A 46 -4.15 5.56 15.21
CA GLU A 46 -5.01 5.62 16.40
C GLU A 46 -5.45 4.24 16.89
N GLY A 47 -5.44 3.21 16.03
CA GLY A 47 -5.85 1.86 16.33
C GLY A 47 -7.36 1.62 16.23
N PHE A 48 -8.13 2.53 15.62
CA PHE A 48 -9.57 2.37 15.43
C PHE A 48 -10.13 3.25 14.31
N PHE A 49 -11.25 2.81 13.71
CA PHE A 49 -12.12 3.68 12.92
C PHE A 49 -13.22 4.25 13.82
N SER A 50 -13.44 5.56 13.74
CA SER A 50 -14.60 6.20 14.37
C SER A 50 -15.85 5.91 13.54
N LEU A 51 -16.89 5.37 14.17
CA LEU A 51 -18.19 5.09 13.55
C LEU A 51 -19.26 6.13 13.89
N GLY A 52 -18.89 7.22 14.58
CA GLY A 52 -19.81 8.20 15.14
C GLY A 52 -20.35 7.80 16.51
N ASP A 53 -20.98 8.74 17.25
CA ASP A 53 -21.60 8.52 18.55
C ASP A 53 -20.70 7.73 19.55
N ASP A 54 -19.42 8.06 19.60
CA ASP A 54 -18.38 7.41 20.41
C ASP A 54 -18.13 5.91 20.08
N ALA A 55 -18.79 5.36 19.06
CA ALA A 55 -18.55 3.99 18.62
C ALA A 55 -17.22 3.89 17.86
N LYS A 56 -16.43 2.86 18.18
CA LYS A 56 -15.11 2.62 17.59
C LYS A 56 -15.01 1.20 17.07
N LEU A 57 -14.52 1.05 15.84
CA LEU A 57 -14.12 -0.24 15.26
C LEU A 57 -12.61 -0.41 15.44
N PRO A 58 -12.11 -1.33 16.27
CA PRO A 58 -10.68 -1.53 16.46
C PRO A 58 -9.96 -1.93 15.18
N VAL A 59 -8.77 -1.38 14.97
CA VAL A 59 -7.84 -1.74 13.89
C VAL A 59 -6.51 -2.16 14.54
N PRO A 60 -6.37 -3.43 14.95
CA PRO A 60 -5.14 -3.89 15.56
C PRO A 60 -3.99 -3.90 14.55
N LEU A 61 -2.79 -3.60 15.02
CA LEU A 61 -1.59 -3.85 14.23
C LEU A 61 -1.45 -5.34 13.98
N MET A 62 -1.20 -5.73 12.74
CA MET A 62 -1.03 -7.13 12.33
C MET A 62 0.40 -7.62 12.50
N THR A 63 1.33 -6.71 12.81
CA THR A 63 2.78 -6.96 13.00
C THR A 63 3.30 -6.14 14.18
N ASP A 64 4.43 -6.52 14.74
CA ASP A 64 5.07 -5.82 15.87
C ASP A 64 5.54 -4.40 15.49
N ALA A 65 5.76 -4.15 14.22
CA ALA A 65 6.11 -2.83 13.68
C ALA A 65 5.72 -2.77 12.20
N LEU A 66 5.09 -1.67 11.80
CA LEU A 66 4.56 -1.47 10.44
C LEU A 66 4.98 -0.11 9.88
N ALA A 67 5.67 -0.11 8.74
CA ALA A 67 5.77 1.10 7.92
C ALA A 67 4.45 1.28 7.18
N MET A 68 3.68 2.29 7.58
CA MET A 68 2.39 2.62 6.95
C MET A 68 2.59 3.26 5.56
N GLY A 69 1.55 3.91 5.05
CA GLY A 69 1.56 4.61 3.77
C GLY A 69 1.21 3.70 2.61
N HIS A 70 -0.01 3.83 2.12
CA HIS A 70 -0.57 2.99 1.05
C HIS A 70 -0.85 3.76 -0.25
N GLU A 71 -0.53 5.05 -0.31
CA GLU A 71 -0.64 5.89 -1.50
C GLU A 71 0.74 6.10 -2.14
N ILE A 72 1.29 5.04 -2.73
CA ILE A 72 2.68 4.92 -3.12
C ILE A 72 2.90 5.28 -4.58
N TYR A 73 3.87 6.17 -4.83
CA TYR A 73 4.48 6.39 -6.13
C TYR A 73 5.98 6.09 -6.02
N GLY A 74 6.48 5.19 -6.85
CA GLY A 74 7.84 4.70 -6.73
C GLY A 74 8.50 4.38 -8.06
N GLU A 75 9.84 4.40 -8.06
CA GLU A 75 10.70 4.02 -9.18
C GLU A 75 11.12 2.55 -9.05
N VAL A 76 10.98 1.77 -10.12
CA VAL A 76 11.44 0.38 -10.16
C VAL A 76 12.97 0.35 -10.09
N VAL A 77 13.51 -0.31 -9.08
CA VAL A 77 14.97 -0.43 -8.87
C VAL A 77 15.48 -1.85 -8.97
N GLU A 78 14.63 -2.86 -8.75
CA GLU A 78 15.01 -4.27 -8.81
C GLU A 78 13.79 -5.13 -9.16
N LEU A 79 14.01 -6.21 -9.89
CA LEU A 79 12.96 -7.11 -10.37
C LEU A 79 13.30 -8.55 -9.96
N GLY A 80 12.27 -9.30 -9.59
CA GLY A 80 12.37 -10.76 -9.49
C GLY A 80 12.53 -11.39 -10.88
N ASP A 81 12.98 -12.61 -10.89
CA ASP A 81 13.40 -13.34 -12.11
C ASP A 81 12.23 -13.79 -13.03
N GLU A 82 10.98 -13.66 -12.55
CA GLU A 82 9.78 -13.98 -13.34
C GLU A 82 8.98 -12.71 -13.75
N VAL A 83 9.54 -11.52 -13.53
CA VAL A 83 8.83 -10.27 -13.86
C VAL A 83 8.94 -9.99 -15.36
N GLU A 84 7.78 -9.75 -15.99
CA GLU A 84 7.69 -9.35 -17.39
C GLU A 84 6.98 -8.00 -17.53
N GLY A 85 7.34 -7.25 -18.59
CA GLY A 85 6.65 -6.02 -18.99
C GLY A 85 6.89 -4.81 -18.08
N VAL A 86 7.82 -4.89 -17.13
CA VAL A 86 8.22 -3.79 -16.24
C VAL A 86 9.69 -3.44 -16.47
N GLU A 87 10.01 -2.15 -16.54
CA GLU A 87 11.36 -1.67 -16.80
C GLU A 87 11.96 -0.99 -15.56
N ILE A 88 13.22 -1.31 -15.25
CA ILE A 88 13.99 -0.62 -14.21
C ILE A 88 14.14 0.85 -14.58
N GLY A 89 13.99 1.75 -13.59
CA GLY A 89 14.05 3.21 -13.75
C GLY A 89 12.71 3.84 -14.12
N LYS A 90 11.69 3.07 -14.52
CA LYS A 90 10.33 3.61 -14.69
C LYS A 90 9.64 3.81 -13.35
N LYS A 91 8.72 4.77 -13.30
CA LYS A 91 7.96 5.11 -12.12
C LYS A 91 6.50 4.71 -12.28
N TYR A 92 5.93 4.18 -11.19
CA TYR A 92 4.56 3.68 -11.17
C TYR A 92 3.84 4.06 -9.87
N VAL A 93 2.54 4.17 -9.98
CA VAL A 93 1.63 4.13 -8.82
C VAL A 93 1.44 2.67 -8.43
N ALA A 94 1.64 2.34 -7.15
CA ALA A 94 1.37 1.00 -6.66
C ALA A 94 -0.06 0.91 -6.09
N TYR A 95 -0.88 0.02 -6.64
CA TYR A 95 -2.20 -0.30 -6.09
C TYR A 95 -2.04 -1.09 -4.78
N PRO A 96 -2.56 -0.58 -3.66
CA PRO A 96 -2.23 -1.16 -2.35
C PRO A 96 -3.14 -2.31 -1.90
N TRP A 97 -4.31 -2.48 -2.53
CA TRP A 97 -5.34 -3.42 -2.08
C TRP A 97 -5.11 -4.81 -2.67
N ILE A 98 -4.24 -5.57 -2.03
CA ILE A 98 -3.71 -6.85 -2.50
C ILE A 98 -4.36 -7.98 -1.72
N GLY A 99 -5.02 -8.88 -2.43
CA GLY A 99 -5.64 -10.07 -1.88
C GLY A 99 -4.64 -11.20 -1.57
N CYS A 100 -5.14 -12.33 -1.10
CA CYS A 100 -4.29 -13.51 -0.83
C CYS A 100 -3.92 -14.30 -2.10
N GLY A 101 -4.58 -14.03 -3.24
CA GLY A 101 -4.37 -14.72 -4.51
C GLY A 101 -5.02 -16.11 -4.63
N GLU A 102 -5.54 -16.69 -3.55
CA GLU A 102 -6.01 -18.09 -3.52
C GLU A 102 -7.51 -18.27 -3.18
N CYS A 103 -8.14 -17.28 -2.55
CA CYS A 103 -9.55 -17.40 -2.18
C CYS A 103 -10.46 -17.17 -3.39
N ARG A 104 -11.74 -17.55 -3.25
CA ARG A 104 -12.74 -17.42 -4.33
C ARG A 104 -12.80 -16.02 -4.92
N ASP A 105 -12.74 -14.97 -4.09
CA ASP A 105 -12.84 -13.60 -4.57
C ASP A 105 -11.57 -13.17 -5.32
N CYS A 106 -10.38 -13.52 -4.82
CA CYS A 106 -9.12 -13.26 -5.53
C CYS A 106 -9.05 -13.96 -6.88
N LEU A 107 -9.51 -15.22 -6.97
CA LEU A 107 -9.54 -15.99 -8.23
C LEU A 107 -10.55 -15.45 -9.26
N HIS A 108 -11.41 -14.50 -8.88
CA HIS A 108 -12.38 -13.85 -9.75
C HIS A 108 -12.15 -12.32 -9.85
N ASP A 109 -10.90 -11.87 -9.68
CA ASP A 109 -10.49 -10.47 -9.77
C ASP A 109 -11.24 -9.52 -8.80
N ARG A 110 -11.64 -10.04 -7.65
CA ARG A 110 -12.34 -9.31 -6.59
C ARG A 110 -11.52 -9.27 -5.30
N GLU A 111 -10.25 -8.96 -5.42
CA GLU A 111 -9.29 -8.97 -4.32
C GLU A 111 -9.68 -8.05 -3.15
N HIS A 112 -10.41 -6.95 -3.44
CA HIS A 112 -10.95 -6.04 -2.43
C HIS A 112 -12.01 -6.66 -1.50
N TYR A 113 -12.56 -7.84 -1.84
CA TYR A 113 -13.42 -8.65 -0.96
C TYR A 113 -12.66 -9.77 -0.24
N CYS A 114 -11.35 -9.85 -0.39
CA CYS A 114 -10.55 -10.83 0.34
C CYS A 114 -10.66 -10.60 1.85
N SER A 115 -10.58 -11.68 2.62
CA SER A 115 -10.60 -11.59 4.08
C SER A 115 -9.48 -10.66 4.59
N PRO A 116 -9.79 -9.67 5.44
CA PRO A 116 -8.79 -8.74 5.99
C PRO A 116 -7.60 -9.44 6.70
N LEU A 117 -7.80 -10.65 7.21
CA LEU A 117 -6.76 -11.45 7.86
C LEU A 117 -5.80 -12.14 6.88
N LYS A 118 -6.12 -12.14 5.58
CA LYS A 118 -5.32 -12.80 4.53
C LYS A 118 -4.76 -11.84 3.51
N THR A 119 -5.22 -10.59 3.49
CA THR A 119 -4.74 -9.56 2.56
C THR A 119 -3.29 -9.18 2.83
N LYS A 120 -2.59 -8.76 1.78
CA LYS A 120 -1.22 -8.23 1.82
C LYS A 120 -1.21 -6.75 1.45
N ASN A 121 -2.19 -6.00 1.96
CA ASN A 121 -2.35 -4.58 1.64
C ASN A 121 -1.11 -3.80 2.08
N LEU A 122 -0.51 -3.09 1.12
CA LEU A 122 0.70 -2.28 1.36
C LEU A 122 0.40 -1.15 2.35
N GLY A 123 1.25 -0.98 3.36
CA GLY A 123 1.10 0.05 4.38
C GLY A 123 -0.03 -0.21 5.40
N ILE A 124 -0.66 -1.39 5.35
CA ILE A 124 -1.76 -1.79 6.25
C ILE A 124 -1.48 -3.14 6.90
N ASN A 125 -1.23 -4.19 6.11
CA ASN A 125 -0.92 -5.53 6.60
C ASN A 125 0.57 -5.86 6.45
N VAL A 126 1.23 -5.23 5.46
CA VAL A 126 2.66 -5.33 5.20
C VAL A 126 3.25 -3.93 5.05
N ASN A 127 4.57 -3.80 5.12
CA ASN A 127 5.24 -2.51 5.00
C ASN A 127 4.86 -1.77 3.70
N GLY A 128 4.64 -0.47 3.80
CA GLY A 128 4.26 0.43 2.73
C GLY A 128 5.24 1.57 2.50
N GLY A 129 4.74 2.68 1.98
CA GLY A 129 5.52 3.78 1.44
C GLY A 129 6.18 4.73 2.45
N TYR A 130 5.95 4.58 3.76
CA TYR A 130 6.73 5.33 4.76
C TYR A 130 8.10 4.66 5.01
N ALA A 131 8.64 4.06 3.96
CA ALA A 131 9.96 3.46 3.88
C ALA A 131 10.64 3.83 2.57
N GLU A 132 11.98 3.75 2.52
CA GLU A 132 12.73 4.05 1.30
C GLU A 132 12.42 3.11 0.14
N TYR A 133 12.01 1.86 0.44
CA TYR A 133 11.68 0.85 -0.57
C TYR A 133 10.43 0.07 -0.17
N VAL A 134 9.65 -0.30 -1.19
CA VAL A 134 8.42 -1.11 -1.06
C VAL A 134 8.48 -2.29 -2.01
N LEU A 135 8.11 -3.47 -1.52
CA LEU A 135 8.01 -4.68 -2.30
C LEU A 135 6.58 -4.84 -2.81
N VAL A 136 6.41 -4.85 -4.14
CA VAL A 136 5.11 -5.07 -4.80
C VAL A 136 5.11 -6.51 -5.35
N PRO A 137 4.07 -7.33 -5.07
CA PRO A 137 4.11 -8.75 -5.35
C PRO A 137 4.00 -9.12 -6.85
N GLU A 138 3.37 -8.27 -7.67
CA GLU A 138 3.20 -8.53 -9.11
C GLU A 138 3.02 -7.24 -9.90
N SER A 139 3.38 -7.27 -11.18
CA SER A 139 3.27 -6.14 -12.12
C SER A 139 1.83 -5.64 -12.32
N LYS A 140 0.82 -6.50 -12.15
CA LYS A 140 -0.60 -6.12 -12.25
C LYS A 140 -1.04 -5.04 -11.27
N TYR A 141 -0.27 -4.82 -10.19
CA TYR A 141 -0.52 -3.77 -9.19
C TYR A 141 0.21 -2.46 -9.49
N LEU A 142 0.90 -2.36 -10.62
CA LEU A 142 1.62 -1.16 -11.04
C LEU A 142 0.86 -0.44 -12.17
N PHE A 143 0.64 0.86 -12.00
CA PHE A 143 -0.08 1.70 -12.96
C PHE A 143 0.75 2.93 -13.32
N GLU A 144 0.78 3.29 -14.59
CA GLU A 144 1.41 4.52 -15.04
C GLU A 144 0.60 5.74 -14.58
N ALA A 145 1.30 6.76 -14.09
CA ALA A 145 0.66 7.98 -13.59
C ALA A 145 0.29 8.97 -14.72
N GLY A 146 0.71 8.72 -15.96
CA GLY A 146 0.55 9.67 -17.07
C GLY A 146 1.18 11.04 -16.74
N ASP A 147 0.46 12.12 -17.04
CA ASP A 147 0.90 13.50 -16.80
C ASP A 147 0.63 13.99 -15.36
N THR A 148 0.30 13.07 -14.42
CA THR A 148 0.05 13.44 -13.03
C THR A 148 1.35 13.87 -12.33
N PRO A 149 1.35 15.01 -11.59
CA PRO A 149 2.50 15.40 -10.77
C PRO A 149 2.92 14.28 -9.79
N GLU A 150 4.22 14.05 -9.65
CA GLU A 150 4.77 12.94 -8.87
C GLU A 150 4.30 12.95 -7.41
N GLU A 151 4.20 14.14 -6.80
CA GLU A 151 3.73 14.33 -5.43
C GLU A 151 2.24 13.98 -5.22
N ALA A 152 1.46 13.95 -6.30
CA ALA A 152 0.03 13.61 -6.25
C ALA A 152 -0.27 12.19 -6.75
N ALA A 153 0.63 11.59 -7.53
CA ALA A 153 0.40 10.35 -8.26
C ALA A 153 -0.06 9.20 -7.35
N GLY A 154 0.62 8.98 -6.22
CA GLY A 154 0.27 7.91 -5.27
C GLY A 154 -1.15 7.99 -4.74
N SER A 155 -1.70 9.21 -4.59
CA SER A 155 -3.05 9.40 -4.05
C SER A 155 -4.18 8.84 -4.92
N TYR A 156 -3.92 8.63 -6.21
CA TYR A 156 -4.89 8.05 -7.13
C TYR A 156 -5.18 6.58 -6.83
N ALA A 157 -4.24 5.85 -6.24
CA ALA A 157 -4.41 4.44 -5.87
C ALA A 157 -5.37 4.20 -4.69
N CYS A 158 -5.69 5.23 -3.92
CA CYS A 158 -6.64 5.17 -2.80
C CYS A 158 -7.72 6.23 -2.92
N ARG A 159 -7.44 7.49 -2.57
CA ARG A 159 -8.44 8.58 -2.55
C ARG A 159 -9.06 8.83 -3.91
N GLY A 160 -8.24 8.89 -4.96
CA GLY A 160 -8.71 9.13 -6.32
C GLY A 160 -9.63 8.02 -6.79
N LEU A 161 -9.21 6.76 -6.62
CA LEU A 161 -10.01 5.60 -7.02
C LEU A 161 -11.32 5.50 -6.22
N THR A 162 -11.29 5.78 -4.92
CA THR A 162 -12.48 5.80 -4.07
C THR A 162 -13.45 6.88 -4.52
N ALA A 163 -12.98 8.11 -4.75
CA ALA A 163 -13.83 9.21 -5.22
C ALA A 163 -14.43 8.90 -6.60
N TYR A 164 -13.65 8.36 -7.53
CA TYR A 164 -14.11 7.93 -8.84
C TYR A 164 -15.18 6.84 -8.73
N SER A 165 -14.92 5.79 -7.96
CA SER A 165 -15.88 4.69 -7.75
C SER A 165 -17.20 5.18 -7.16
N LEU A 166 -17.16 6.07 -6.16
CA LEU A 166 -18.35 6.67 -5.58
C LEU A 166 -19.11 7.54 -6.59
N SER A 167 -18.41 8.28 -7.47
CA SER A 167 -19.07 9.10 -8.50
C SER A 167 -19.88 8.24 -9.47
N LEU A 168 -19.40 7.04 -9.82
CA LEU A 168 -20.11 6.12 -10.72
C LEU A 168 -21.43 5.59 -10.14
N ILE A 169 -21.56 5.53 -8.82
CA ILE A 169 -22.81 5.11 -8.16
C ILE A 169 -23.92 6.14 -8.40
N HIS A 170 -23.58 7.41 -8.58
CA HIS A 170 -24.53 8.52 -8.75
C HIS A 170 -24.77 8.92 -10.21
N ILE A 171 -24.02 8.34 -11.13
CA ILE A 171 -24.18 8.58 -12.58
C ILE A 171 -25.07 7.50 -13.20
#